data_80ec1e8213180e0bb346335d7686e2c2
#
_entry.id   80ec1e8213180e0bb346335d7686e2c2
#
_cell.length_a   1.000
_cell.length_b   1.000
_cell.length_c   1.000
_cell.angle_alpha   90.00
_cell.angle_beta   90.00
_cell.angle_gamma   90.00
#
_symmetry.space_group_name_H-M   'P 1'
#
loop_
_entity.id
_entity.type
_entity.pdbx_description
1 polymer ?
#
loop_
_entity_poly.entity_id
_entity_poly.type
_entity_poly.pdbx_seq_one_letter_code
_entity_poly.pdbx_strand_id
1 'polypeptide(L)'
;NFQAYYNQGNAYLGLKKFEEALKNYNQAIKIKPDYKRVYNNRGIVLKELKQEKEALENYNQAIKIEPYNADLYNNRGTILLELEKCEEALENYNQAIKLKPDYAEVYFNLGNVLKKLNRTEESIERYNYAIKIKPNYVEAYNNLGNVLKELNRTEEAVKCYKKIITINPNFDFLLGTLIHSKFILCDWKFIIKDLRKLDDQINNENKSTPPFPTLSFYKSPKIQKKVSEIWVKEKFASANILKSIPKKTPNKKIRIGYYSADFHDHVMSYLLVNLFELHDKSTFEIFGFSFGTEKNDDISRRIFNAF
;
A
#
# COMPACT_ATOMS: atom_id res chain seq x y z
N ASN A 1 -24.46 34.29 -5.42
CA ASN A 1 -25.12 33.13 -6.06
C ASN A 1 -24.36 31.85 -5.66
N PHE A 2 -24.99 30.94 -4.91
CA PHE A 2 -24.39 29.68 -4.44
C PHE A 2 -23.85 28.83 -5.59
N GLN A 3 -24.53 28.78 -6.73
CA GLN A 3 -24.15 28.02 -7.92
C GLN A 3 -22.81 28.48 -8.50
N ALA A 4 -22.56 29.80 -8.50
CA ALA A 4 -21.29 30.35 -8.97
C ALA A 4 -20.13 29.88 -8.08
N TYR A 5 -20.31 29.95 -6.76
CA TYR A 5 -19.30 29.43 -5.82
C TYR A 5 -19.09 27.92 -5.96
N TYR A 6 -20.14 27.13 -6.12
CA TYR A 6 -20.02 25.70 -6.36
C TYR A 6 -19.23 25.39 -7.63
N ASN A 7 -19.57 26.07 -8.75
CA ASN A 7 -18.88 25.87 -10.02
C ASN A 7 -17.40 26.30 -9.96
N GLN A 8 -17.12 27.40 -9.27
CA GLN A 8 -15.74 27.86 -9.03
C GLN A 8 -14.97 26.86 -8.15
N GLY A 9 -15.61 26.31 -7.11
CA GLY A 9 -15.06 25.23 -6.31
C GLY A 9 -14.70 24.00 -7.15
N ASN A 10 -15.58 23.59 -8.07
CA ASN A 10 -15.32 22.47 -8.99
C ASN A 10 -14.14 22.76 -9.93
N ALA A 11 -14.01 24.00 -10.43
CA ALA A 11 -12.88 24.38 -11.27
C ALA A 11 -11.56 24.29 -10.48
N TYR A 12 -11.54 24.78 -9.24
CA TYR A 12 -10.36 24.66 -8.36
C TYR A 12 -10.05 23.21 -7.99
N LEU A 13 -11.06 22.37 -7.72
CA LEU A 13 -10.87 20.95 -7.50
C LEU A 13 -10.22 20.28 -8.72
N GLY A 14 -10.69 20.58 -9.94
CA GLY A 14 -10.10 20.09 -11.18
C GLY A 14 -8.64 20.53 -11.38
N LEU A 15 -8.28 21.72 -10.89
CA LEU A 15 -6.91 22.25 -10.87
C LEU A 15 -6.09 21.76 -9.68
N LYS A 16 -6.62 20.90 -8.81
CA LYS A 16 -6.02 20.42 -7.56
C LYS A 16 -5.63 21.53 -6.58
N LYS A 17 -6.33 22.68 -6.66
CA LYS A 17 -6.20 23.78 -5.72
C LYS A 17 -7.22 23.60 -4.60
N PHE A 18 -6.86 22.74 -3.64
CA PHE A 18 -7.80 22.20 -2.66
C PHE A 18 -8.28 23.24 -1.64
N GLU A 19 -7.42 24.14 -1.18
CA GLU A 19 -7.76 25.21 -0.24
C GLU A 19 -8.73 26.21 -0.86
N GLU A 20 -8.51 26.61 -2.12
CA GLU A 20 -9.40 27.49 -2.85
C GLU A 20 -10.75 26.82 -3.15
N ALA A 21 -10.75 25.53 -3.48
CA ALA A 21 -11.97 24.76 -3.66
C ALA A 21 -12.77 24.73 -2.35
N LEU A 22 -12.14 24.44 -1.22
CA LEU A 22 -12.77 24.40 0.11
C LEU A 22 -13.39 25.75 0.48
N LYS A 23 -12.68 26.84 0.25
CA LYS A 23 -13.19 28.21 0.49
C LYS A 23 -14.47 28.48 -0.30
N ASN A 24 -14.50 28.08 -1.57
CA ASN A 24 -15.67 28.28 -2.43
C ASN A 24 -16.84 27.40 -2.02
N TYR A 25 -16.61 26.13 -1.69
CA TYR A 25 -17.67 25.26 -1.19
C TYR A 25 -18.25 25.77 0.14
N ASN A 26 -17.43 26.30 1.04
CA ASN A 26 -17.89 26.92 2.29
C ASN A 26 -18.83 28.13 2.01
N GLN A 27 -18.52 28.96 1.01
CA GLN A 27 -19.40 30.05 0.62
C GLN A 27 -20.71 29.56 -0.01
N ALA A 28 -20.66 28.50 -0.82
CA ALA A 28 -21.86 27.90 -1.38
C ALA A 28 -22.79 27.35 -0.28
N ILE A 29 -22.25 26.64 0.72
CA ILE A 29 -23.00 26.11 1.88
C ILE A 29 -23.58 27.25 2.72
N LYS A 30 -22.82 28.31 2.96
CA LYS A 30 -23.30 29.48 3.73
C LYS A 30 -24.53 30.13 3.09
N ILE A 31 -24.61 30.16 1.74
CA ILE A 31 -25.74 30.74 1.01
C ILE A 31 -26.89 29.75 0.91
N LYS A 32 -26.59 28.46 0.68
CA LYS A 32 -27.58 27.39 0.53
C LYS A 32 -27.16 26.14 1.27
N PRO A 33 -27.52 26.00 2.57
CA PRO A 33 -27.09 24.88 3.42
C PRO A 33 -27.62 23.51 2.99
N ASP A 34 -28.71 23.44 2.24
CA ASP A 34 -29.32 22.21 1.73
C ASP A 34 -28.84 21.81 0.32
N TYR A 35 -27.80 22.49 -0.21
CA TYR A 35 -27.29 22.19 -1.53
C TYR A 35 -26.42 20.93 -1.53
N LYS A 36 -27.06 19.78 -1.74
CA LYS A 36 -26.53 18.42 -1.59
C LYS A 36 -25.20 18.16 -2.30
N ARG A 37 -25.05 18.63 -3.56
CA ARG A 37 -23.84 18.37 -4.38
C ARG A 37 -22.56 18.93 -3.77
N VAL A 38 -22.68 20.01 -3.01
CA VAL A 38 -21.50 20.67 -2.43
C VAL A 38 -20.86 19.83 -1.33
N TYR A 39 -21.65 19.12 -0.53
CA TYR A 39 -21.13 18.31 0.58
C TYR A 39 -20.27 17.15 0.07
N ASN A 40 -20.69 16.46 -1.00
CA ASN A 40 -19.88 15.39 -1.59
C ASN A 40 -18.52 15.91 -2.06
N ASN A 41 -18.52 17.00 -2.87
CA ASN A 41 -17.27 17.54 -3.42
C ASN A 41 -16.39 18.18 -2.34
N ARG A 42 -17.00 18.82 -1.32
CA ARG A 42 -16.25 19.32 -0.16
C ARG A 42 -15.63 18.17 0.64
N GLY A 43 -16.35 17.05 0.82
CA GLY A 43 -15.81 15.84 1.45
C GLY A 43 -14.59 15.29 0.71
N ILE A 44 -14.62 15.26 -0.64
CA ILE A 44 -13.47 14.87 -1.47
C ILE A 44 -12.28 15.81 -1.22
N VAL A 45 -12.51 17.14 -1.23
CA VAL A 45 -11.45 18.13 -0.98
C VAL A 45 -10.84 17.97 0.42
N LEU A 46 -11.67 17.80 1.44
CA LEU A 46 -11.21 17.59 2.81
C LEU A 46 -10.36 16.33 2.96
N LYS A 47 -10.72 15.26 2.25
CA LYS A 47 -9.90 14.04 2.17
C LYS A 47 -8.52 14.32 1.57
N GLU A 48 -8.45 15.03 0.44
CA GLU A 48 -7.17 15.39 -0.20
C GLU A 48 -6.29 16.27 0.72
N LEU A 49 -6.93 17.11 1.56
CA LEU A 49 -6.27 17.93 2.58
C LEU A 49 -5.92 17.16 3.86
N LYS A 50 -6.17 15.86 3.94
CA LYS A 50 -5.96 15.04 5.15
C LYS A 50 -6.75 15.51 6.37
N GLN A 51 -7.94 15.99 6.13
CA GLN A 51 -8.90 16.43 7.15
C GLN A 51 -10.02 15.39 7.27
N GLU A 52 -9.66 14.15 7.64
CA GLU A 52 -10.55 12.98 7.58
C GLU A 52 -11.78 13.12 8.48
N LYS A 53 -11.63 13.72 9.67
CA LYS A 53 -12.76 13.93 10.61
C LYS A 53 -13.81 14.88 10.03
N GLU A 54 -13.36 15.98 9.44
CA GLU A 54 -14.24 16.94 8.80
C GLU A 54 -14.88 16.38 7.53
N ALA A 55 -14.14 15.56 6.76
CA ALA A 55 -14.67 14.83 5.62
C ALA A 55 -15.80 13.88 6.05
N LEU A 56 -15.62 13.14 7.15
CA LEU A 56 -16.63 12.23 7.70
C LEU A 56 -17.92 12.97 8.08
N GLU A 57 -17.79 14.11 8.76
CA GLU A 57 -18.94 14.96 9.11
C GLU A 57 -19.68 15.46 7.86
N ASN A 58 -18.94 15.82 6.81
CA ASN A 58 -19.53 16.24 5.54
C ASN A 58 -20.33 15.12 4.87
N TYR A 59 -19.79 13.90 4.81
CA TYR A 59 -20.51 12.76 4.26
C TYR A 59 -21.72 12.39 5.12
N ASN A 60 -21.66 12.55 6.44
CA ASN A 60 -22.81 12.37 7.32
C ASN A 60 -23.94 13.37 6.99
N GLN A 61 -23.60 14.64 6.73
CA GLN A 61 -24.60 15.64 6.30
C GLN A 61 -25.13 15.33 4.90
N ALA A 62 -24.26 14.96 3.96
CA ALA A 62 -24.68 14.58 2.61
C ALA A 62 -25.66 13.40 2.61
N ILE A 63 -25.40 12.37 3.42
CA ILE A 63 -26.27 11.18 3.52
C ILE A 63 -27.62 11.53 4.15
N LYS A 64 -27.67 12.46 5.13
CA LYS A 64 -28.96 12.94 5.67
C LYS A 64 -29.83 13.58 4.58
N ILE A 65 -29.23 14.26 3.61
CA ILE A 65 -29.92 14.92 2.50
C ILE A 65 -30.26 13.93 1.38
N GLU A 66 -29.35 12.98 1.10
CA GLU A 66 -29.48 11.97 0.04
C GLU A 66 -29.21 10.54 0.55
N PRO A 67 -30.14 9.94 1.30
CA PRO A 67 -29.93 8.63 1.94
C PRO A 67 -29.84 7.44 0.96
N TYR A 68 -30.21 7.64 -0.30
CA TYR A 68 -30.19 6.59 -1.35
C TYR A 68 -29.05 6.79 -2.36
N ASN A 69 -28.05 7.58 -2.05
CA ASN A 69 -26.90 7.82 -2.92
C ASN A 69 -25.73 6.88 -2.56
N ALA A 70 -25.49 5.86 -3.39
CA ALA A 70 -24.43 4.86 -3.18
C ALA A 70 -23.03 5.47 -3.11
N ASP A 71 -22.75 6.54 -3.88
CA ASP A 71 -21.43 7.18 -3.92
C ASP A 71 -21.06 7.80 -2.57
N LEU A 72 -22.04 8.34 -1.83
CA LEU A 72 -21.80 8.92 -0.51
C LEU A 72 -21.38 7.87 0.53
N TYR A 73 -22.01 6.69 0.49
CA TYR A 73 -21.63 5.57 1.34
C TYR A 73 -20.25 5.02 0.97
N ASN A 74 -19.94 4.90 -0.32
CA ASN A 74 -18.60 4.52 -0.78
C ASN A 74 -17.55 5.50 -0.26
N ASN A 75 -17.76 6.79 -0.44
CA ASN A 75 -16.81 7.82 -0.04
C ASN A 75 -16.65 7.87 1.49
N ARG A 76 -17.76 7.77 2.24
CA ARG A 76 -17.71 7.68 3.71
C ARG A 76 -16.97 6.43 4.17
N GLY A 77 -17.22 5.28 3.55
CA GLY A 77 -16.50 4.03 3.82
C GLY A 77 -15.01 4.17 3.60
N THR A 78 -14.59 4.89 2.55
CA THR A 78 -13.17 5.17 2.28
C THR A 78 -12.51 6.00 3.39
N ILE A 79 -13.18 7.05 3.87
CA ILE A 79 -12.69 7.85 5.01
C ILE A 79 -12.59 7.00 6.29
N LEU A 80 -13.61 6.18 6.56
CA LEU A 80 -13.62 5.30 7.73
C LEU A 80 -12.46 4.29 7.68
N LEU A 81 -12.12 3.78 6.50
CA LEU A 81 -10.97 2.90 6.31
C LEU A 81 -9.64 3.63 6.56
N GLU A 82 -9.49 4.89 6.12
CA GLU A 82 -8.33 5.74 6.41
C GLU A 82 -8.19 6.03 7.91
N LEU A 83 -9.32 6.14 8.62
CA LEU A 83 -9.39 6.28 10.08
C LEU A 83 -9.26 4.93 10.84
N GLU A 84 -8.92 3.85 10.13
CA GLU A 84 -8.80 2.48 10.67
C GLU A 84 -10.09 1.86 11.26
N LYS A 85 -11.25 2.45 10.99
CA LYS A 85 -12.58 1.99 11.40
C LYS A 85 -13.13 0.97 10.41
N CYS A 86 -12.50 -0.21 10.37
CA CYS A 86 -12.75 -1.21 9.32
C CYS A 86 -14.18 -1.75 9.32
N GLU A 87 -14.79 -2.01 10.48
CA GLU A 87 -16.16 -2.52 10.59
C GLU A 87 -17.18 -1.48 10.11
N GLU A 88 -17.03 -0.21 10.51
CA GLU A 88 -17.88 0.87 10.03
C GLU A 88 -17.74 1.07 8.52
N ALA A 89 -16.52 0.93 7.96
CA ALA A 89 -16.28 0.99 6.53
C ALA A 89 -17.01 -0.15 5.78
N LEU A 90 -16.93 -1.38 6.33
CA LEU A 90 -17.61 -2.55 5.78
C LEU A 90 -19.13 -2.35 5.71
N GLU A 91 -19.75 -1.82 6.77
CA GLU A 91 -21.19 -1.50 6.77
C GLU A 91 -21.56 -0.48 5.68
N ASN A 92 -20.73 0.55 5.50
CA ASN A 92 -20.94 1.57 4.48
C ASN A 92 -20.83 1.01 3.05
N TYR A 93 -19.83 0.20 2.76
CA TYR A 93 -19.71 -0.45 1.46
C TYR A 93 -20.86 -1.43 1.19
N ASN A 94 -21.31 -2.17 2.19
CA ASN A 94 -22.49 -3.03 2.05
C ASN A 94 -23.75 -2.21 1.74
N GLN A 95 -23.91 -1.05 2.37
CA GLN A 95 -25.04 -0.16 2.04
C GLN A 95 -24.91 0.39 0.62
N ALA A 96 -23.72 0.77 0.17
CA ALA A 96 -23.50 1.20 -1.21
C ALA A 96 -23.85 0.11 -2.22
N ILE A 97 -23.48 -1.14 -1.97
CA ILE A 97 -23.84 -2.30 -2.83
C ILE A 97 -25.35 -2.54 -2.85
N LYS A 98 -26.05 -2.42 -1.72
CA LYS A 98 -27.51 -2.54 -1.68
C LYS A 98 -28.19 -1.50 -2.56
N LEU A 99 -27.65 -0.28 -2.61
CA LEU A 99 -28.19 0.81 -3.42
C LEU A 99 -27.79 0.69 -4.89
N LYS A 100 -26.59 0.17 -5.17
CA LYS A 100 -26.05 0.02 -6.53
C LYS A 100 -25.28 -1.30 -6.64
N PRO A 101 -25.98 -2.41 -7.01
CA PRO A 101 -25.37 -3.76 -7.04
C PRO A 101 -24.26 -3.96 -8.09
N ASP A 102 -24.14 -3.11 -9.09
CA ASP A 102 -23.13 -3.15 -10.16
C ASP A 102 -21.95 -2.20 -9.95
N TYR A 103 -21.64 -1.87 -8.69
CA TYR A 103 -20.61 -0.89 -8.34
C TYR A 103 -19.25 -1.56 -8.11
N ALA A 104 -18.50 -1.81 -9.19
CA ALA A 104 -17.20 -2.51 -9.16
C ALA A 104 -16.21 -1.94 -8.15
N GLU A 105 -16.12 -0.61 -8.02
CA GLU A 105 -15.21 0.06 -7.10
C GLU A 105 -15.54 -0.25 -5.64
N VAL A 106 -16.82 -0.33 -5.29
CA VAL A 106 -17.23 -0.67 -3.92
C VAL A 106 -16.89 -2.10 -3.58
N TYR A 107 -17.05 -3.05 -4.51
CA TYR A 107 -16.59 -4.43 -4.29
C TYR A 107 -15.09 -4.51 -4.10
N PHE A 108 -14.32 -3.75 -4.86
CA PHE A 108 -12.87 -3.65 -4.70
C PHE A 108 -12.50 -3.09 -3.31
N ASN A 109 -13.12 -1.99 -2.89
CA ASN A 109 -12.89 -1.38 -1.59
C ASN A 109 -13.30 -2.31 -0.44
N LEU A 110 -14.42 -3.02 -0.59
CA LEU A 110 -14.87 -4.02 0.36
C LEU A 110 -13.86 -5.18 0.48
N GLY A 111 -13.29 -5.64 -0.66
CA GLY A 111 -12.20 -6.61 -0.67
C GLY A 111 -10.97 -6.13 0.12
N ASN A 112 -10.60 -4.84 -0.01
CA ASN A 112 -9.49 -4.25 0.73
C ASN A 112 -9.75 -4.24 2.24
N VAL A 113 -10.96 -3.88 2.68
CA VAL A 113 -11.34 -3.91 4.10
C VAL A 113 -11.31 -5.33 4.64
N LEU A 114 -11.90 -6.29 3.93
CA LEU A 114 -11.93 -7.68 4.35
C LEU A 114 -10.52 -8.27 4.48
N LYS A 115 -9.61 -7.93 3.55
CA LYS A 115 -8.20 -8.29 3.68
C LYS A 115 -7.58 -7.70 4.95
N LYS A 116 -7.82 -6.43 5.25
CA LYS A 116 -7.31 -5.76 6.46
C LYS A 116 -7.86 -6.41 7.74
N LEU A 117 -9.08 -6.94 7.70
CA LEU A 117 -9.71 -7.71 8.79
C LEU A 117 -9.28 -9.20 8.83
N ASN A 118 -8.29 -9.60 8.02
CA ASN A 118 -7.86 -11.00 7.86
C ASN A 118 -8.96 -11.97 7.37
N ARG A 119 -10.06 -11.46 6.79
CA ARG A 119 -11.13 -12.23 6.16
C ARG A 119 -10.79 -12.52 4.70
N THR A 120 -9.72 -13.29 4.51
CA THR A 120 -9.00 -13.38 3.24
C THR A 120 -9.83 -14.01 2.12
N GLU A 121 -10.53 -15.11 2.39
CA GLU A 121 -11.38 -15.78 1.37
C GLU A 121 -12.54 -14.89 0.92
N GLU A 122 -13.15 -14.17 1.83
CA GLU A 122 -14.20 -13.20 1.48
C GLU A 122 -13.66 -12.05 0.64
N SER A 123 -12.42 -11.61 0.91
CA SER A 123 -11.78 -10.57 0.09
C SER A 123 -11.58 -11.04 -1.35
N ILE A 124 -11.18 -12.31 -1.55
CA ILE A 124 -11.05 -12.92 -2.88
C ILE A 124 -12.39 -12.89 -3.62
N GLU A 125 -13.48 -13.27 -2.94
CA GLU A 125 -14.82 -13.20 -3.54
C GLU A 125 -15.17 -11.79 -4.00
N ARG A 126 -14.90 -10.76 -3.18
CA ARG A 126 -15.22 -9.36 -3.52
C ARG A 126 -14.38 -8.85 -4.68
N TYR A 127 -13.08 -9.18 -4.75
CA TYR A 127 -12.26 -8.84 -5.92
C TYR A 127 -12.76 -9.52 -7.20
N ASN A 128 -13.18 -10.79 -7.12
CA ASN A 128 -13.77 -11.50 -8.25
C ASN A 128 -15.09 -10.85 -8.72
N TYR A 129 -15.94 -10.37 -7.79
CA TYR A 129 -17.15 -9.61 -8.17
C TYR A 129 -16.78 -8.29 -8.84
N ALA A 130 -15.80 -7.55 -8.33
CA ALA A 130 -15.31 -6.32 -8.96
C ALA A 130 -14.83 -6.57 -10.40
N ILE A 131 -14.08 -7.64 -10.62
CA ILE A 131 -13.57 -8.07 -11.92
C ILE A 131 -14.71 -8.53 -12.85
N LYS A 132 -15.72 -9.22 -12.33
CA LYS A 132 -16.89 -9.63 -13.09
C LYS A 132 -17.66 -8.44 -13.64
N ILE A 133 -17.82 -7.37 -12.84
CA ILE A 133 -18.49 -6.13 -13.25
C ILE A 133 -17.59 -5.32 -14.20
N LYS A 134 -16.29 -5.23 -13.90
CA LYS A 134 -15.30 -4.47 -14.69
C LYS A 134 -14.13 -5.38 -15.10
N PRO A 135 -14.21 -6.06 -16.27
CA PRO A 135 -13.23 -7.07 -16.69
C PRO A 135 -11.80 -6.57 -16.92
N ASN A 136 -11.59 -5.25 -17.01
CA ASN A 136 -10.29 -4.62 -17.15
C ASN A 136 -9.85 -3.87 -15.88
N TYR A 137 -10.33 -4.28 -14.70
CA TYR A 137 -10.01 -3.65 -13.43
C TYR A 137 -8.64 -4.12 -12.91
N VAL A 138 -7.59 -3.44 -13.37
CA VAL A 138 -6.18 -3.80 -13.12
C VAL A 138 -5.86 -3.87 -11.62
N GLU A 139 -6.35 -2.92 -10.82
CA GLU A 139 -6.12 -2.85 -9.39
C GLU A 139 -6.75 -4.05 -8.66
N ALA A 140 -7.93 -4.48 -9.08
CA ALA A 140 -8.60 -5.65 -8.50
C ALA A 140 -7.83 -6.94 -8.82
N TYR A 141 -7.35 -7.11 -10.06
CA TYR A 141 -6.48 -8.24 -10.39
C TYR A 141 -5.18 -8.24 -9.59
N ASN A 142 -4.57 -7.06 -9.39
CA ASN A 142 -3.32 -6.95 -8.62
C ASN A 142 -3.53 -7.37 -7.17
N ASN A 143 -4.56 -6.84 -6.51
CA ASN A 143 -4.86 -7.18 -5.13
C ASN A 143 -5.28 -8.65 -4.98
N LEU A 144 -6.10 -9.17 -5.90
CA LEU A 144 -6.45 -10.59 -5.95
C LEU A 144 -5.19 -11.47 -6.10
N GLY A 145 -4.32 -11.14 -7.05
CA GLY A 145 -3.07 -11.88 -7.27
C GLY A 145 -2.15 -11.87 -6.04
N ASN A 146 -2.05 -10.74 -5.35
CA ASN A 146 -1.25 -10.64 -4.13
C ASN A 146 -1.83 -11.50 -2.99
N VAL A 147 -3.14 -11.45 -2.79
CA VAL A 147 -3.82 -12.28 -1.77
C VAL A 147 -3.67 -13.77 -2.08
N LEU A 148 -3.86 -14.17 -3.33
CA LEU A 148 -3.69 -15.56 -3.76
C LEU A 148 -2.25 -16.05 -3.56
N LYS A 149 -1.26 -15.18 -3.81
CA LYS A 149 0.16 -15.48 -3.54
C LYS A 149 0.44 -15.65 -2.05
N GLU A 150 -0.13 -14.80 -1.19
CA GLU A 150 -0.03 -14.91 0.28
C GLU A 150 -0.62 -16.23 0.79
N LEU A 151 -1.64 -16.77 0.13
CA LEU A 151 -2.24 -18.09 0.41
C LEU A 151 -1.53 -19.27 -0.29
N ASN A 152 -0.36 -19.06 -0.90
CA ASN A 152 0.35 -20.04 -1.70
C ASN A 152 -0.43 -20.58 -2.92
N ARG A 153 -1.51 -19.91 -3.35
CA ARG A 153 -2.27 -20.20 -4.57
C ARG A 153 -1.59 -19.55 -5.79
N THR A 154 -0.31 -19.85 -5.97
CA THR A 154 0.57 -19.14 -6.91
C THR A 154 0.15 -19.28 -8.37
N GLU A 155 -0.43 -20.41 -8.77
CA GLU A 155 -0.94 -20.61 -10.14
C GLU A 155 -2.06 -19.62 -10.49
N GLU A 156 -2.99 -19.39 -9.56
CA GLU A 156 -4.08 -18.45 -9.74
C GLU A 156 -3.56 -16.99 -9.73
N ALA A 157 -2.59 -16.69 -8.86
CA ALA A 157 -1.93 -15.39 -8.85
C ALA A 157 -1.26 -15.09 -10.21
N VAL A 158 -0.58 -16.06 -10.81
CA VAL A 158 0.04 -15.94 -12.14
C VAL A 158 -0.99 -15.63 -13.22
N LYS A 159 -2.20 -16.22 -13.15
CA LYS A 159 -3.30 -15.89 -14.09
C LYS A 159 -3.70 -14.42 -13.96
N CYS A 160 -3.83 -13.91 -12.74
CA CYS A 160 -4.12 -12.49 -12.48
C CYS A 160 -3.02 -11.58 -13.03
N TYR A 161 -1.75 -11.87 -12.76
CA TYR A 161 -0.62 -11.07 -13.23
C TYR A 161 -0.49 -11.07 -14.75
N LYS A 162 -0.69 -12.22 -15.41
CA LYS A 162 -0.73 -12.31 -16.88
C LYS A 162 -1.85 -11.44 -17.46
N LYS A 163 -3.03 -11.42 -16.82
CA LYS A 163 -4.14 -10.56 -17.26
C LYS A 163 -3.79 -9.08 -17.13
N ILE A 164 -3.16 -8.66 -16.04
CA ILE A 164 -2.70 -7.27 -15.87
C ILE A 164 -1.73 -6.89 -17.00
N ILE A 165 -0.70 -7.71 -17.28
CA ILE A 165 0.28 -7.42 -18.33
C ILE A 165 -0.39 -7.32 -19.71
N THR A 166 -1.48 -8.05 -19.94
CA THR A 166 -2.26 -7.95 -21.18
C THR A 166 -2.98 -6.62 -21.30
N ILE A 167 -3.50 -6.08 -20.16
CA ILE A 167 -4.24 -4.81 -20.12
C ILE A 167 -3.27 -3.62 -20.08
N ASN A 168 -2.26 -3.71 -19.23
CA ASN A 168 -1.22 -2.70 -19.04
C ASN A 168 0.17 -3.35 -19.02
N PRO A 169 0.88 -3.41 -20.16
CA PRO A 169 2.19 -4.05 -20.26
C PRO A 169 3.30 -3.44 -19.39
N ASN A 170 3.12 -2.20 -18.95
CA ASN A 170 4.09 -1.44 -18.17
C ASN A 170 3.60 -1.19 -16.72
N PHE A 171 2.75 -2.09 -16.20
CA PHE A 171 2.30 -1.98 -14.80
C PHE A 171 3.49 -2.10 -13.85
N ASP A 172 3.62 -1.11 -12.95
CA ASP A 172 4.78 -0.96 -12.07
C ASP A 172 5.05 -2.22 -11.23
N PHE A 173 6.30 -2.65 -11.22
CA PHE A 173 6.85 -3.74 -10.42
C PHE A 173 6.25 -5.14 -10.66
N LEU A 174 5.45 -5.32 -11.69
CA LEU A 174 4.72 -6.57 -11.89
C LEU A 174 5.51 -7.63 -12.66
N LEU A 175 6.31 -7.25 -13.67
CA LEU A 175 6.99 -8.22 -14.53
C LEU A 175 7.93 -9.13 -13.73
N GLY A 176 8.74 -8.55 -12.84
CA GLY A 176 9.62 -9.34 -11.96
C GLY A 176 8.84 -10.19 -10.96
N THR A 177 7.69 -9.69 -10.46
CA THR A 177 6.80 -10.49 -9.58
C THR A 177 6.22 -11.69 -10.31
N LEU A 178 5.80 -11.52 -11.57
CA LEU A 178 5.33 -12.63 -12.41
C LEU A 178 6.43 -13.65 -12.68
N ILE A 179 7.64 -13.19 -13.07
CA ILE A 179 8.79 -14.06 -13.32
C ILE A 179 9.11 -14.88 -12.05
N HIS A 180 9.19 -14.22 -10.89
CA HIS A 180 9.42 -14.91 -9.62
C HIS A 180 8.34 -15.95 -9.30
N SER A 181 7.07 -15.63 -9.54
CA SER A 181 5.98 -16.58 -9.35
C SER A 181 6.09 -17.79 -10.29
N LYS A 182 6.55 -17.59 -11.53
CA LYS A 182 6.85 -18.68 -12.47
C LYS A 182 8.02 -19.56 -11.97
N PHE A 183 9.06 -18.98 -11.37
CA PHE A 183 10.15 -19.74 -10.76
C PHE A 183 9.63 -20.61 -9.60
N ILE A 184 8.77 -20.09 -8.73
CA ILE A 184 8.14 -20.87 -7.64
C ILE A 184 7.38 -22.07 -8.20
N LEU A 185 6.68 -21.92 -9.34
CA LEU A 185 5.90 -22.98 -9.99
C LEU A 185 6.73 -23.89 -10.89
N CYS A 186 8.04 -23.68 -11.03
CA CYS A 186 8.87 -24.35 -12.01
C CYS A 186 8.31 -24.22 -13.46
N ASP A 187 7.58 -23.11 -13.75
CA ASP A 187 7.08 -22.79 -15.11
C ASP A 187 8.17 -22.09 -15.91
N TRP A 188 8.94 -22.87 -16.67
CA TRP A 188 10.04 -22.38 -17.49
C TRP A 188 9.60 -21.92 -18.89
N LYS A 189 8.31 -22.00 -19.20
CA LYS A 189 7.80 -21.60 -20.52
C LYS A 189 8.02 -20.11 -20.76
N PHE A 190 8.75 -19.80 -21.83
CA PHE A 190 9.13 -18.45 -22.24
C PHE A 190 9.98 -17.65 -21.22
N ILE A 191 10.55 -18.30 -20.21
CA ILE A 191 11.27 -17.61 -19.12
C ILE A 191 12.44 -16.76 -19.63
N ILE A 192 13.19 -17.23 -20.63
CA ILE A 192 14.33 -16.50 -21.22
C ILE A 192 13.84 -15.22 -21.91
N LYS A 193 12.69 -15.28 -22.59
CA LYS A 193 12.08 -14.09 -23.22
C LYS A 193 11.63 -13.08 -22.17
N ASP A 194 11.01 -13.57 -21.09
CA ASP A 194 10.53 -12.73 -20.01
C ASP A 194 11.72 -12.05 -19.28
N LEU A 195 12.82 -12.77 -19.05
CA LEU A 195 14.04 -12.22 -18.45
C LEU A 195 14.69 -11.17 -19.34
N ARG A 196 14.82 -11.40 -20.66
CA ARG A 196 15.34 -10.39 -21.60
C ARG A 196 14.50 -9.11 -21.57
N LYS A 197 13.17 -9.25 -21.57
CA LYS A 197 12.27 -8.09 -21.45
C LYS A 197 12.49 -7.36 -20.12
N LEU A 198 12.71 -8.10 -19.02
CA LEU A 198 13.00 -7.52 -17.72
C LEU A 198 14.35 -6.77 -17.73
N ASP A 199 15.40 -7.34 -18.33
CA ASP A 199 16.71 -6.70 -18.50
C ASP A 199 16.58 -5.37 -19.25
N ASP A 200 15.87 -5.36 -20.37
CA ASP A 200 15.62 -4.13 -21.13
C ASP A 200 14.89 -3.08 -20.28
N GLN A 201 13.89 -3.47 -19.53
CA GLN A 201 13.17 -2.55 -18.65
C GLN A 201 14.05 -2.01 -17.53
N ILE A 202 14.87 -2.85 -16.88
CA ILE A 202 15.81 -2.40 -15.83
C ILE A 202 16.86 -1.45 -16.41
N ASN A 203 17.37 -1.74 -17.62
CA ASN A 203 18.35 -0.90 -18.27
C ASN A 203 17.79 0.49 -18.60
N ASN A 204 16.51 0.57 -18.93
CA ASN A 204 15.76 1.81 -19.16
C ASN A 204 15.21 2.47 -17.88
N GLU A 205 15.65 2.01 -16.70
CA GLU A 205 15.22 2.51 -15.39
C GLU A 205 13.70 2.43 -15.13
N ASN A 206 13.00 1.53 -15.83
CA ASN A 206 11.57 1.31 -15.61
C ASN A 206 11.33 0.54 -14.29
N LYS A 207 10.19 0.81 -13.67
CA LYS A 207 9.72 0.17 -12.43
C LYS A 207 9.21 -1.25 -12.70
N SER A 208 10.10 -2.16 -13.10
CA SER A 208 9.74 -3.47 -13.64
C SER A 208 9.68 -4.59 -12.61
N THR A 209 10.44 -4.47 -11.51
CA THR A 209 10.51 -5.51 -10.48
C THR A 209 10.82 -4.92 -9.10
N PRO A 210 10.22 -5.49 -8.01
CA PRO A 210 10.73 -5.27 -6.66
C PRO A 210 12.14 -5.88 -6.50
N PRO A 211 12.95 -5.45 -5.51
CA PRO A 211 14.29 -5.98 -5.30
C PRO A 211 14.34 -7.48 -4.97
N PHE A 212 13.51 -7.93 -4.01
CA PHE A 212 13.56 -9.29 -3.49
C PHE A 212 13.43 -10.40 -4.57
N PRO A 213 12.50 -10.34 -5.53
CA PRO A 213 12.41 -11.32 -6.61
C PRO A 213 13.72 -11.50 -7.40
N THR A 214 14.51 -10.43 -7.55
CA THR A 214 15.75 -10.47 -8.35
C THR A 214 16.81 -11.39 -7.79
N LEU A 215 16.76 -11.69 -6.48
CA LEU A 215 17.70 -12.60 -5.83
C LEU A 215 17.58 -14.03 -6.38
N SER A 216 16.43 -14.43 -6.90
CA SER A 216 16.20 -15.78 -7.42
C SER A 216 16.71 -15.99 -8.85
N PHE A 217 16.90 -14.91 -9.63
CA PHE A 217 17.28 -15.05 -11.05
C PHE A 217 18.45 -14.17 -11.51
N TYR A 218 18.92 -13.22 -10.71
CA TYR A 218 20.13 -12.44 -11.00
C TYR A 218 21.26 -12.73 -10.02
N LYS A 219 22.41 -13.14 -10.56
CA LYS A 219 23.66 -13.28 -9.80
C LYS A 219 24.46 -11.97 -9.69
N SER A 220 24.13 -10.96 -10.50
CA SER A 220 24.86 -9.70 -10.60
C SER A 220 24.47 -8.73 -9.47
N PRO A 221 25.36 -8.40 -8.52
CA PRO A 221 25.09 -7.38 -7.51
C PRO A 221 24.80 -6.01 -8.09
N LYS A 222 25.35 -5.70 -9.29
CA LYS A 222 25.14 -4.43 -10.00
C LYS A 222 23.68 -4.28 -10.42
N ILE A 223 23.06 -5.35 -10.95
CA ILE A 223 21.65 -5.34 -11.35
C ILE A 223 20.76 -5.23 -10.11
N GLN A 224 21.06 -6.01 -9.07
CA GLN A 224 20.30 -5.97 -7.80
C GLN A 224 20.34 -4.58 -7.16
N LYS A 225 21.51 -3.92 -7.15
CA LYS A 225 21.67 -2.54 -6.70
C LYS A 225 20.82 -1.58 -7.52
N LYS A 226 20.88 -1.65 -8.85
CA LYS A 226 20.11 -0.77 -9.75
C LYS A 226 18.60 -0.90 -9.51
N VAL A 227 18.09 -2.12 -9.38
CA VAL A 227 16.67 -2.38 -9.06
C VAL A 227 16.30 -1.78 -7.70
N SER A 228 17.17 -1.95 -6.69
CA SER A 228 16.93 -1.38 -5.36
C SER A 228 16.90 0.15 -5.38
N GLU A 229 17.77 0.79 -6.16
CA GLU A 229 17.77 2.25 -6.34
C GLU A 229 16.49 2.76 -6.99
N ILE A 230 16.00 2.07 -8.05
CA ILE A 230 14.71 2.40 -8.70
C ILE A 230 13.56 2.26 -7.69
N TRP A 231 13.55 1.17 -6.92
CA TRP A 231 12.51 0.92 -5.91
C TRP A 231 12.48 1.99 -4.82
N VAL A 232 13.65 2.29 -4.25
CA VAL A 232 13.79 3.29 -3.17
C VAL A 232 13.37 4.69 -3.66
N LYS A 233 13.82 5.08 -4.85
CA LYS A 233 13.44 6.36 -5.48
C LYS A 233 11.93 6.52 -5.61
N GLU A 234 11.22 5.44 -5.93
CA GLU A 234 9.77 5.47 -6.09
C GLU A 234 9.02 5.42 -4.77
N LYS A 235 9.43 4.51 -3.87
CA LYS A 235 8.68 4.26 -2.63
C LYS A 235 9.00 5.23 -1.50
N PHE A 236 10.18 5.83 -1.54
CA PHE A 236 10.73 6.67 -0.47
C PHE A 236 11.25 8.02 -0.99
N ALA A 237 10.66 8.56 -2.04
CA ALA A 237 11.07 9.83 -2.68
C ALA A 237 11.17 11.02 -1.70
N SER A 238 10.41 10.98 -0.60
CA SER A 238 10.43 12.00 0.46
C SER A 238 11.44 11.72 1.58
N ALA A 239 12.19 10.62 1.53
CA ALA A 239 13.06 10.18 2.62
C ALA A 239 14.43 10.89 2.69
N ASN A 240 14.65 11.98 1.96
CA ASN A 240 15.84 12.85 2.11
C ASN A 240 15.83 13.67 3.42
N ILE A 241 15.30 13.11 4.50
CA ILE A 241 15.19 13.78 5.81
C ILE A 241 16.50 13.67 6.59
N LEU A 242 17.32 12.68 6.28
CA LEU A 242 18.57 12.48 7.01
C LEU A 242 19.70 13.33 6.39
N LYS A 243 20.23 14.25 7.19
CA LYS A 243 21.48 14.96 6.84
C LYS A 243 22.62 13.95 6.67
N SER A 244 23.57 14.24 5.78
CA SER A 244 24.76 13.40 5.64
C SER A 244 25.44 13.21 7.00
N ILE A 245 25.66 11.95 7.36
CA ILE A 245 26.38 11.62 8.61
C ILE A 245 27.84 12.08 8.43
N PRO A 246 28.32 13.03 9.24
CA PRO A 246 29.73 13.47 9.13
C PRO A 246 30.64 12.28 9.42
N LYS A 247 31.72 12.14 8.64
CA LYS A 247 32.78 11.14 8.94
C LYS A 247 33.32 11.43 10.33
N LYS A 248 33.07 10.51 11.26
CA LYS A 248 33.65 10.57 12.60
C LYS A 248 35.07 9.98 12.57
N THR A 249 35.92 10.49 13.46
CA THR A 249 37.22 9.87 13.74
C THR A 249 37.01 8.40 14.14
N PRO A 250 37.90 7.49 13.71
CA PRO A 250 37.79 6.09 14.09
C PRO A 250 37.74 5.94 15.62
N ASN A 251 36.76 5.23 16.12
CA ASN A 251 36.69 4.85 17.52
C ASN A 251 37.74 3.74 17.78
N LYS A 252 38.15 3.56 19.06
CA LYS A 252 39.02 2.46 19.47
C LYS A 252 38.42 1.08 19.17
N LYS A 253 37.07 0.97 19.19
CA LYS A 253 36.33 -0.25 18.86
C LYS A 253 35.48 -0.05 17.60
N ILE A 254 35.28 -1.11 16.85
CA ILE A 254 34.38 -1.15 15.70
C ILE A 254 32.93 -1.19 16.24
N ARG A 255 32.12 -0.25 15.83
CA ARG A 255 30.70 -0.19 16.21
C ARG A 255 29.83 -0.94 15.20
N ILE A 256 29.10 -1.95 15.69
CA ILE A 256 28.18 -2.76 14.90
C ILE A 256 26.76 -2.54 15.40
N GLY A 257 25.84 -2.16 14.51
CA GLY A 257 24.42 -2.04 14.79
C GLY A 257 23.64 -3.20 14.19
N TYR A 258 22.90 -3.92 15.00
CA TYR A 258 21.94 -4.94 14.57
C TYR A 258 20.52 -4.37 14.62
N TYR A 259 19.81 -4.44 13.50
CA TYR A 259 18.47 -3.91 13.34
C TYR A 259 17.50 -5.04 13.08
N SER A 260 16.51 -5.26 13.94
CA SER A 260 15.51 -6.31 13.73
C SER A 260 14.18 -5.96 14.40
N ALA A 261 13.09 -6.44 13.78
CA ALA A 261 11.78 -6.51 14.43
C ALA A 261 11.62 -7.76 15.29
N ASP A 262 12.56 -8.73 15.16
CA ASP A 262 12.41 -10.11 15.65
C ASP A 262 13.27 -10.41 16.87
N PHE A 263 13.63 -9.40 17.70
CA PHE A 263 14.36 -9.61 18.96
C PHE A 263 13.44 -10.13 20.08
N HIS A 264 12.69 -11.19 19.77
CA HIS A 264 11.76 -11.88 20.65
C HIS A 264 11.70 -13.37 20.30
N ASP A 265 10.77 -14.14 20.84
CA ASP A 265 10.55 -15.54 20.51
C ASP A 265 10.22 -15.70 19.02
N HIS A 266 11.27 -15.85 18.23
CA HIS A 266 11.28 -15.97 16.77
C HIS A 266 12.49 -16.79 16.31
N VAL A 267 12.33 -17.55 15.23
CA VAL A 267 13.38 -18.42 14.69
C VAL A 267 14.72 -17.69 14.47
N MET A 268 14.68 -16.46 13.95
CA MET A 268 15.88 -15.64 13.72
C MET A 268 16.63 -15.32 15.03
N SER A 269 15.90 -15.09 16.12
CA SER A 269 16.50 -14.82 17.44
C SER A 269 17.29 -16.02 17.96
N TYR A 270 16.75 -17.22 17.81
CA TYR A 270 17.45 -18.46 18.19
C TYR A 270 18.71 -18.72 17.34
N LEU A 271 18.66 -18.37 16.05
CA LEU A 271 19.81 -18.51 15.15
C LEU A 271 20.92 -17.49 15.45
N LEU A 272 20.58 -16.28 15.89
CA LEU A 272 21.52 -15.16 15.99
C LEU A 272 22.01 -14.87 17.41
N VAL A 273 21.31 -15.32 18.46
CA VAL A 273 21.65 -14.96 19.84
C VAL A 273 23.09 -15.35 20.20
N ASN A 274 23.55 -16.52 19.78
CA ASN A 274 24.95 -16.96 20.02
C ASN A 274 25.95 -16.05 19.29
N LEU A 275 25.62 -15.54 18.09
CA LEU A 275 26.46 -14.57 17.40
C LEU A 275 26.64 -13.30 18.25
N PHE A 276 25.56 -12.79 18.85
CA PHE A 276 25.61 -11.59 19.68
C PHE A 276 26.45 -11.81 20.95
N GLU A 277 26.28 -12.96 21.61
CA GLU A 277 27.01 -13.32 22.81
C GLU A 277 28.50 -13.54 22.57
N LEU A 278 28.87 -14.08 21.39
CA LEU A 278 30.26 -14.45 21.06
C LEU A 278 31.09 -13.31 20.48
N HIS A 279 30.53 -12.11 20.31
CA HIS A 279 31.31 -10.96 19.87
C HIS A 279 32.45 -10.65 20.86
N ASP A 280 33.66 -10.50 20.33
CA ASP A 280 34.79 -9.98 21.11
C ASP A 280 34.54 -8.52 21.52
N LYS A 281 34.08 -8.34 22.76
CA LYS A 281 33.78 -7.01 23.33
C LYS A 281 35.03 -6.13 23.52
N SER A 282 36.25 -6.65 23.32
CA SER A 282 37.47 -5.85 23.30
C SER A 282 37.62 -5.12 21.96
N THR A 283 37.22 -5.75 20.86
CA THR A 283 37.34 -5.24 19.49
C THR A 283 36.05 -4.55 19.00
N PHE A 284 34.90 -5.05 19.44
CA PHE A 284 33.58 -4.59 18.96
C PHE A 284 32.76 -3.96 20.08
N GLU A 285 32.00 -2.93 19.72
CA GLU A 285 30.91 -2.34 20.51
C GLU A 285 29.61 -2.59 19.74
N ILE A 286 28.75 -3.47 20.27
CA ILE A 286 27.54 -3.91 19.58
C ILE A 286 26.30 -3.22 20.13
N PHE A 287 25.35 -2.91 19.26
CA PHE A 287 24.09 -2.23 19.56
C PHE A 287 22.93 -2.97 18.92
N GLY A 288 21.88 -3.27 19.69
CA GLY A 288 20.63 -3.80 19.19
C GLY A 288 19.59 -2.68 19.02
N PHE A 289 19.01 -2.59 17.83
CA PHE A 289 17.92 -1.66 17.51
C PHE A 289 16.68 -2.47 17.20
N SER A 290 15.76 -2.58 18.17
CA SER A 290 14.46 -3.24 17.99
C SER A 290 13.43 -2.23 17.50
N PHE A 291 12.70 -2.60 16.42
CA PHE A 291 11.57 -1.83 15.90
C PHE A 291 10.27 -2.67 15.82
N GLY A 292 10.29 -3.87 16.43
CA GLY A 292 9.10 -4.68 16.66
C GLY A 292 8.40 -4.33 17.98
N THR A 293 7.30 -5.02 18.26
CA THR A 293 6.62 -4.94 19.56
C THR A 293 7.51 -5.53 20.65
N GLU A 294 7.68 -4.79 21.75
CA GLU A 294 8.42 -5.30 22.91
C GLU A 294 7.70 -6.54 23.46
N LYS A 295 8.44 -7.65 23.52
CA LYS A 295 8.01 -8.87 24.19
C LYS A 295 9.06 -9.21 25.24
N ASN A 296 8.57 -9.58 26.44
CA ASN A 296 9.45 -9.90 27.56
C ASN A 296 9.54 -11.43 27.75
N ASP A 297 9.96 -12.14 26.69
CA ASP A 297 10.23 -13.58 26.70
C ASP A 297 11.72 -13.88 27.03
N ASP A 298 12.05 -15.16 27.25
CA ASP A 298 13.39 -15.58 27.67
C ASP A 298 14.46 -15.27 26.64
N ILE A 299 14.11 -15.43 25.34
CA ILE A 299 15.08 -15.17 24.25
C ILE A 299 15.31 -13.66 24.09
N SER A 300 14.30 -12.81 24.22
CA SER A 300 14.50 -11.37 24.19
C SER A 300 15.38 -10.88 25.34
N ARG A 301 15.15 -11.37 26.56
CA ARG A 301 16.05 -11.06 27.70
C ARG A 301 17.49 -11.47 27.46
N ARG A 302 17.70 -12.67 26.88
CA ARG A 302 19.03 -13.17 26.52
C ARG A 302 19.71 -12.30 25.47
N ILE A 303 18.96 -11.86 24.44
CA ILE A 303 19.46 -10.96 23.39
C ILE A 303 19.83 -9.60 23.99
N PHE A 304 18.95 -9.00 24.82
CA PHE A 304 19.24 -7.71 25.45
C PHE A 304 20.50 -7.75 26.32
N ASN A 305 20.75 -8.86 27.02
CA ASN A 305 21.97 -9.02 27.83
C ASN A 305 23.24 -9.20 27.00
N ALA A 306 23.13 -9.59 25.74
CA ALA A 306 24.26 -9.74 24.83
C ALA A 306 24.80 -8.41 24.29
N PHE A 307 23.94 -7.40 24.17
CA PHE A 307 24.28 -6.04 23.68
C PHE A 307 24.84 -5.17 24.80
#